data_97648ee37541794d3ea992f5b1b9caa2
#
_entry.id   97648ee37541794d3ea992f5b1b9caa2
#
_cell.length_a   1.000
_cell.length_b   1.000
_cell.length_c   1.000
_cell.angle_alpha   90.00
_cell.angle_beta   90.00
_cell.angle_gamma   90.00
#
_symmetry.space_group_name_H-M   'P 1'
#
loop_
_entity.id
_entity.type
_entity.pdbx_description
1 polymer ?
#
loop_
_entity_poly.entity_id
_entity_poly.type
_entity_poly.pdbx_seq_one_letter_code
_entity_poly.pdbx_strand_id
1 'polypeptide(L)'
;MKNNRKKDSDLAEIRAVKDRSPRVFAFGDIHGCNDELKTLLHSLRSQHQTTKADQFIFIGDFIDRGPDSKGVIDTLLGWKAEYPKTVFLKGNHEDMLLGFLGMGGSSGDVYLMNGGNEFFKSYGIEPTGPLSEVAKSLPPEHLRFLTSLETGVSIGEFLFVHAGIHPGRELNDQKTHDLMWIRGEFIPVEHKMGKTVVFGHTPFADVMLHMPFKIGIDTGLVYGNLLSCVELVEGTVFQVERGGAHVTVSSLRDRLNSGSE
;
A
#
# COMPACT_ATOMS: atom_id res chain seq x y z
N MET A 1 21.04 12.73 37.10
CA MET A 1 19.69 12.30 36.76
C MET A 1 19.71 11.90 35.29
N LYS A 2 19.73 10.60 34.98
CA LYS A 2 19.71 10.09 33.60
C LYS A 2 18.24 10.03 33.16
N ASN A 3 17.83 10.93 32.25
CA ASN A 3 16.53 10.87 31.62
C ASN A 3 16.46 9.64 30.70
N ASN A 4 15.95 8.54 31.24
CA ASN A 4 15.47 7.41 30.43
C ASN A 4 14.17 7.85 29.73
N ARG A 5 14.26 8.48 28.56
CA ARG A 5 13.12 8.51 27.64
C ARG A 5 12.90 7.07 27.19
N LYS A 6 11.87 6.41 27.71
CA LYS A 6 11.29 5.22 27.06
C LYS A 6 11.06 5.64 25.60
N LYS A 7 11.72 4.97 24.65
CA LYS A 7 11.37 5.07 23.24
C LYS A 7 9.88 4.77 23.14
N ASP A 8 9.08 5.73 22.70
CA ASP A 8 7.65 5.55 22.51
C ASP A 8 7.52 4.54 21.36
N SER A 9 7.26 3.28 21.67
CA SER A 9 7.25 2.15 20.72
C SER A 9 6.15 2.26 19.66
N ASP A 10 5.33 3.29 19.74
CA ASP A 10 4.17 3.56 18.91
C ASP A 10 4.43 4.61 17.81
N LEU A 11 5.62 5.20 17.81
CA LEU A 11 6.01 6.14 16.76
C LEU A 11 6.35 5.41 15.47
N ALA A 12 5.82 5.94 14.35
CA ALA A 12 6.04 5.37 13.03
C ALA A 12 7.48 5.62 12.54
N GLU A 13 8.06 4.62 11.89
CA GLU A 13 9.31 4.77 11.17
C GLU A 13 9.03 5.17 9.73
N ILE A 14 9.42 6.39 9.35
CA ILE A 14 9.28 6.90 7.98
C ILE A 14 10.68 7.07 7.40
N ARG A 15 11.01 6.20 6.43
CA ARG A 15 12.31 6.22 5.77
C ARG A 15 12.37 7.33 4.71
N ALA A 16 13.39 8.17 4.75
CA ALA A 16 13.66 9.14 3.70
C ALA A 16 14.58 8.55 2.63
N VAL A 17 14.15 8.61 1.37
CA VAL A 17 14.96 8.22 0.21
C VAL A 17 15.56 9.49 -0.40
N LYS A 18 16.89 9.56 -0.44
CA LYS A 18 17.63 10.71 -0.97
C LYS A 18 17.89 10.61 -2.49
N ASP A 19 17.69 9.43 -3.05
CA ASP A 19 17.93 9.18 -4.47
C ASP A 19 16.81 9.82 -5.32
N ARG A 20 17.20 10.54 -6.37
CA ARG A 20 16.26 11.08 -7.36
C ARG A 20 16.08 10.04 -8.45
N SER A 21 15.02 9.27 -8.35
CA SER A 21 14.59 8.40 -9.44
C SER A 21 13.96 9.22 -10.56
N PRO A 22 14.17 8.85 -11.83
CA PRO A 22 13.59 9.58 -12.96
C PRO A 22 12.06 9.52 -12.93
N ARG A 23 11.46 8.40 -12.49
CA ARG A 23 10.01 8.23 -12.33
C ARG A 23 9.71 7.57 -10.99
N VAL A 24 8.55 7.91 -10.41
CA VAL A 24 8.05 7.36 -9.16
C VAL A 24 6.62 6.87 -9.38
N PHE A 25 6.43 5.56 -9.29
CA PHE A 25 5.13 4.90 -9.46
C PHE A 25 4.58 4.48 -8.10
N ALA A 26 3.34 4.87 -7.81
CA ALA A 26 2.62 4.47 -6.60
C ALA A 26 1.42 3.59 -6.96
N PHE A 27 1.25 2.47 -6.27
CA PHE A 27 0.18 1.48 -6.51
C PHE A 27 -0.78 1.45 -5.33
N GLY A 28 -2.08 1.49 -5.63
CA GLY A 28 -3.16 1.35 -4.65
C GLY A 28 -3.35 -0.08 -4.16
N ASP A 29 -4.40 -0.27 -3.36
CA ASP A 29 -4.75 -1.50 -2.67
C ASP A 29 -5.07 -2.62 -3.67
N ILE A 30 -4.51 -3.82 -3.43
CA ILE A 30 -4.58 -4.95 -4.38
C ILE A 30 -5.54 -6.02 -3.89
N HIS A 31 -5.52 -6.33 -2.59
CA HIS A 31 -6.41 -7.29 -1.96
C HIS A 31 -6.58 -8.62 -2.73
N GLY A 32 -5.48 -9.33 -2.97
CA GLY A 32 -5.53 -10.66 -3.60
C GLY A 32 -5.99 -10.66 -5.07
N CYS A 33 -6.10 -9.51 -5.72
CA CYS A 33 -6.50 -9.38 -7.13
C CYS A 33 -5.28 -9.47 -8.05
N ASN A 34 -4.71 -10.67 -8.17
CA ASN A 34 -3.42 -10.92 -8.81
C ASN A 34 -3.44 -10.76 -10.34
N ASP A 35 -4.57 -11.04 -10.99
CA ASP A 35 -4.66 -10.97 -12.45
C ASP A 35 -4.60 -9.50 -12.92
N GLU A 36 -5.29 -8.61 -12.22
CA GLU A 36 -5.27 -7.18 -12.48
C GLU A 36 -3.88 -6.59 -12.19
N LEU A 37 -3.23 -7.05 -11.09
CA LEU A 37 -1.85 -6.67 -10.78
C LEU A 37 -0.90 -7.08 -11.92
N LYS A 38 -0.95 -8.33 -12.38
CA LYS A 38 -0.13 -8.82 -13.51
C LYS A 38 -0.37 -8.03 -14.78
N THR A 39 -1.63 -7.73 -15.09
CA THR A 39 -2.02 -6.92 -16.25
C THR A 39 -1.37 -5.55 -16.20
N LEU A 40 -1.45 -4.87 -15.05
CA LEU A 40 -0.87 -3.55 -14.85
C LEU A 40 0.66 -3.57 -14.95
N LEU A 41 1.32 -4.50 -14.23
CA LEU A 41 2.78 -4.65 -14.24
C LEU A 41 3.31 -5.02 -15.63
N HIS A 42 2.61 -5.87 -16.38
CA HIS A 42 2.97 -6.21 -17.76
C HIS A 42 2.92 -4.98 -18.67
N SER A 43 1.88 -4.16 -18.58
CA SER A 43 1.75 -2.93 -19.36
C SER A 43 2.87 -1.93 -19.04
N LEU A 44 3.16 -1.71 -17.76
CA LEU A 44 4.24 -0.82 -17.34
C LEU A 44 5.60 -1.26 -17.91
N ARG A 45 5.86 -2.57 -17.90
CA ARG A 45 7.12 -3.14 -18.45
C ARG A 45 7.19 -3.04 -19.97
N SER A 46 6.15 -3.49 -20.67
CA SER A 46 6.17 -3.70 -22.11
C SER A 46 5.83 -2.45 -22.92
N GLN A 47 4.91 -1.63 -22.44
CA GLN A 47 4.40 -0.46 -23.17
C GLN A 47 4.99 0.85 -22.67
N HIS A 48 5.29 0.95 -21.36
CA HIS A 48 5.80 2.18 -20.74
C HIS A 48 7.29 2.09 -20.37
N GLN A 49 7.97 1.00 -20.77
CA GLN A 49 9.42 0.81 -20.73
C GLN A 49 10.03 1.19 -19.37
N THR A 50 9.46 0.67 -18.28
CA THR A 50 9.99 0.87 -16.93
C THR A 50 11.39 0.27 -16.80
N THR A 51 12.24 0.91 -16.01
CA THR A 51 13.64 0.58 -15.85
C THR A 51 14.01 0.35 -14.38
N LYS A 52 15.18 -0.24 -14.12
CA LYS A 52 15.72 -0.43 -12.76
C LYS A 52 16.04 0.90 -12.05
N ALA A 53 16.07 2.02 -12.77
CA ALA A 53 16.26 3.34 -12.21
C ALA A 53 14.96 3.91 -11.61
N ASP A 54 13.81 3.44 -12.07
CA ASP A 54 12.50 3.90 -11.59
C ASP A 54 12.22 3.39 -10.16
N GLN A 55 11.44 4.16 -9.42
CA GLN A 55 11.01 3.86 -8.07
C GLN A 55 9.57 3.35 -8.08
N PHE A 56 9.30 2.23 -7.42
CA PHE A 56 7.97 1.65 -7.31
C PHE A 56 7.56 1.56 -5.84
N ILE A 57 6.41 2.13 -5.49
CA ILE A 57 5.88 2.15 -4.13
C ILE A 57 4.52 1.47 -4.14
N PHE A 58 4.41 0.35 -3.43
CA PHE A 58 3.16 -0.33 -3.19
C PHE A 58 2.69 0.03 -1.79
N ILE A 59 1.51 0.60 -1.65
CA ILE A 59 1.09 1.28 -0.41
C ILE A 59 0.42 0.38 0.63
N GLY A 60 0.45 -0.95 0.46
CA GLY A 60 -0.12 -1.92 1.41
C GLY A 60 -1.41 -2.57 0.91
N ASP A 61 -2.04 -3.32 1.80
CA ASP A 61 -3.25 -4.11 1.55
C ASP A 61 -3.12 -5.00 0.30
N PHE A 62 -2.09 -5.84 0.31
CA PHE A 62 -1.81 -6.81 -0.76
C PHE A 62 -2.71 -8.02 -0.68
N ILE A 63 -3.09 -8.38 0.54
CA ILE A 63 -3.75 -9.63 0.92
C ILE A 63 -5.23 -9.45 1.24
N ASP A 64 -5.91 -10.57 1.47
CA ASP A 64 -7.30 -10.68 1.93
C ASP A 64 -8.35 -10.31 0.88
N ARG A 65 -9.61 -10.68 1.15
CA ARG A 65 -10.81 -10.35 0.36
C ARG A 65 -10.83 -10.95 -1.04
N GLY A 66 -9.79 -10.74 -1.81
CA GLY A 66 -9.64 -11.27 -3.16
C GLY A 66 -9.13 -12.71 -3.19
N PRO A 67 -9.16 -13.35 -4.37
CA PRO A 67 -9.02 -14.81 -4.48
C PRO A 67 -7.58 -15.32 -4.38
N ASP A 68 -6.55 -14.49 -4.61
CA ASP A 68 -5.17 -14.98 -4.80
C ASP A 68 -4.12 -14.13 -4.07
N SER A 69 -4.25 -14.01 -2.75
CA SER A 69 -3.25 -13.33 -1.89
C SER A 69 -1.86 -13.95 -2.03
N LYS A 70 -1.78 -15.29 -2.16
CA LYS A 70 -0.52 -16.00 -2.38
C LYS A 70 0.15 -15.54 -3.67
N GLY A 71 -0.57 -15.57 -4.78
CA GLY A 71 -0.04 -15.16 -6.08
C GLY A 71 0.31 -13.68 -6.15
N VAL A 72 -0.38 -12.81 -5.41
CA VAL A 72 0.03 -11.40 -5.27
C VAL A 72 1.42 -11.31 -4.65
N ILE A 73 1.68 -12.00 -3.53
CA ILE A 73 3.01 -11.98 -2.89
C ILE A 73 4.08 -12.56 -3.83
N ASP A 74 3.80 -13.69 -4.50
CA ASP A 74 4.71 -14.28 -5.49
C ASP A 74 5.05 -13.26 -6.60
N THR A 75 4.06 -12.54 -7.13
CA THR A 75 4.21 -11.51 -8.17
C THR A 75 5.04 -10.32 -7.68
N LEU A 76 4.79 -9.83 -6.46
CA LEU A 76 5.52 -8.71 -5.87
C LEU A 76 6.98 -9.05 -5.56
N LEU A 77 7.26 -10.26 -5.08
CA LEU A 77 8.63 -10.75 -4.87
C LEU A 77 9.40 -10.84 -6.21
N GLY A 78 8.76 -11.37 -7.25
CA GLY A 78 9.32 -11.38 -8.61
C GLY A 78 9.59 -9.97 -9.15
N TRP A 79 8.66 -9.04 -8.93
CA TRP A 79 8.84 -7.63 -9.30
C TRP A 79 10.02 -6.98 -8.58
N LYS A 80 10.14 -7.20 -7.27
CA LYS A 80 11.27 -6.69 -6.46
C LYS A 80 12.62 -7.21 -6.95
N ALA A 81 12.69 -8.46 -7.38
CA ALA A 81 13.94 -9.03 -7.90
C ALA A 81 14.38 -8.35 -9.22
N GLU A 82 13.42 -7.96 -10.07
CA GLU A 82 13.67 -7.24 -11.32
C GLU A 82 13.93 -5.75 -11.10
N TYR A 83 13.16 -5.12 -10.19
CA TYR A 83 13.19 -3.69 -9.87
C TYR A 83 13.60 -3.45 -8.40
N PRO A 84 14.92 -3.45 -8.10
CA PRO A 84 15.42 -3.44 -6.71
C PRO A 84 15.01 -2.19 -5.89
N LYS A 85 14.66 -1.08 -6.54
CA LYS A 85 14.19 0.14 -5.86
C LYS A 85 12.73 0.07 -5.42
N THR A 86 12.03 -1.06 -5.58
CA THR A 86 10.66 -1.23 -5.10
C THR A 86 10.59 -1.16 -3.58
N VAL A 87 9.59 -0.47 -3.06
CA VAL A 87 9.24 -0.38 -1.64
C VAL A 87 7.84 -0.94 -1.44
N PHE A 88 7.67 -1.72 -0.40
CA PHE A 88 6.37 -2.24 0.02
C PHE A 88 6.02 -1.68 1.39
N LEU A 89 4.90 -1.00 1.48
CA LEU A 89 4.38 -0.50 2.74
C LEU A 89 3.44 -1.53 3.37
N LYS A 90 3.29 -1.45 4.68
CA LYS A 90 2.36 -2.26 5.46
C LYS A 90 0.99 -1.59 5.46
N GLY A 91 -0.03 -2.30 5.01
CA GLY A 91 -1.42 -1.94 5.22
C GLY A 91 -1.97 -2.49 6.54
N ASN A 92 -3.18 -2.09 6.88
CA ASN A 92 -3.85 -2.61 8.07
C ASN A 92 -4.17 -4.11 7.94
N HIS A 93 -4.35 -4.64 6.74
CA HIS A 93 -4.58 -6.06 6.53
C HIS A 93 -3.35 -6.91 6.84
N GLU A 94 -2.16 -6.50 6.44
CA GLU A 94 -0.92 -7.17 6.82
C GLU A 94 -0.67 -7.06 8.33
N ASP A 95 -0.98 -5.92 8.93
CA ASP A 95 -0.84 -5.73 10.38
C ASP A 95 -1.80 -6.62 11.17
N MET A 96 -3.05 -6.73 10.74
CA MET A 96 -4.03 -7.67 11.32
C MET A 96 -3.60 -9.13 11.18
N LEU A 97 -3.09 -9.55 10.01
CA LEU A 97 -2.57 -10.92 9.82
C LEU A 97 -1.43 -11.22 10.80
N LEU A 98 -0.45 -10.31 10.91
CA LEU A 98 0.66 -10.48 11.84
C LEU A 98 0.18 -10.54 13.30
N GLY A 99 -0.81 -9.71 13.66
CA GLY A 99 -1.46 -9.77 14.96
C GLY A 99 -2.17 -11.10 15.20
N PHE A 100 -2.91 -11.61 14.23
CA PHE A 100 -3.58 -12.91 14.27
C PHE A 100 -2.59 -14.08 14.46
N LEU A 101 -1.46 -14.04 13.75
CA LEU A 101 -0.41 -15.07 13.87
C LEU A 101 0.47 -14.94 15.13
N GLY A 102 0.28 -13.90 15.96
CA GLY A 102 1.11 -13.63 17.12
C GLY A 102 2.54 -13.22 16.77
N MET A 103 2.74 -12.61 15.58
CA MET A 103 4.03 -12.20 15.04
C MET A 103 4.26 -10.67 15.13
N GLY A 104 3.64 -10.00 16.08
CA GLY A 104 3.53 -8.55 16.12
C GLY A 104 2.28 -8.08 15.37
N GLY A 105 2.11 -6.76 15.19
CA GLY A 105 0.88 -6.24 14.61
C GLY A 105 -0.23 -6.04 15.64
N SER A 106 -1.39 -5.59 15.17
CA SER A 106 -2.54 -5.22 16.00
C SER A 106 -3.84 -5.81 15.42
N SER A 107 -4.91 -5.78 16.23
CA SER A 107 -6.28 -6.14 15.77
C SER A 107 -6.39 -7.53 15.11
N GLY A 108 -5.57 -8.49 15.54
CA GLY A 108 -5.62 -9.86 15.02
C GLY A 108 -6.92 -10.60 15.33
N ASP A 109 -7.62 -10.20 16.37
CA ASP A 109 -8.91 -10.73 16.81
C ASP A 109 -10.04 -10.52 15.79
N VAL A 110 -9.96 -9.48 14.98
CA VAL A 110 -10.94 -9.18 13.93
C VAL A 110 -10.48 -9.59 12.51
N TYR A 111 -9.30 -10.18 12.38
CA TYR A 111 -8.67 -10.47 11.09
C TYR A 111 -9.55 -11.30 10.14
N LEU A 112 -10.05 -12.45 10.61
CA LEU A 112 -10.85 -13.34 9.77
C LEU A 112 -12.16 -12.69 9.31
N MET A 113 -12.77 -11.84 10.14
CA MET A 113 -13.99 -11.10 9.78
C MET A 113 -13.74 -9.99 8.74
N ASN A 114 -12.49 -9.57 8.59
CA ASN A 114 -12.09 -8.55 7.60
C ASN A 114 -11.62 -9.15 6.26
N GLY A 115 -11.91 -10.43 6.00
CA GLY A 115 -11.58 -11.09 4.73
C GLY A 115 -10.31 -11.95 4.79
N GLY A 116 -9.73 -12.17 5.98
CA GLY A 116 -8.55 -13.01 6.18
C GLY A 116 -8.76 -14.48 5.83
N ASN A 117 -10.02 -14.97 5.79
CA ASN A 117 -10.33 -16.32 5.32
C ASN A 117 -9.85 -16.55 3.87
N GLU A 118 -9.99 -15.55 2.99
CA GLU A 118 -9.55 -15.67 1.60
C GLU A 118 -8.02 -15.73 1.47
N PHE A 119 -7.27 -15.10 2.40
CA PHE A 119 -5.84 -15.27 2.49
C PHE A 119 -5.48 -16.75 2.70
N PHE A 120 -5.98 -17.38 3.77
CA PHE A 120 -5.67 -18.75 4.08
C PHE A 120 -6.14 -19.73 3.00
N LYS A 121 -7.31 -19.48 2.41
CA LYS A 121 -7.83 -20.25 1.29
C LYS A 121 -6.89 -20.21 0.08
N SER A 122 -6.27 -19.08 -0.21
CA SER A 122 -5.30 -18.94 -1.32
C SER A 122 -4.03 -19.78 -1.11
N TYR A 123 -3.72 -20.13 0.14
CA TYR A 123 -2.62 -21.02 0.50
C TYR A 123 -3.06 -22.48 0.67
N GLY A 124 -4.35 -22.79 0.62
CA GLY A 124 -4.88 -24.11 0.95
C GLY A 124 -4.72 -24.47 2.44
N ILE A 125 -4.73 -23.45 3.31
CA ILE A 125 -4.53 -23.60 4.76
C ILE A 125 -5.87 -23.39 5.47
N GLU A 126 -6.19 -24.29 6.39
CA GLU A 126 -7.26 -24.06 7.37
C GLU A 126 -6.62 -23.46 8.64
N PRO A 127 -7.02 -22.24 9.04
CA PRO A 127 -6.39 -21.55 10.18
C PRO A 127 -6.91 -22.09 11.53
N THR A 128 -6.83 -23.41 11.71
CA THR A 128 -7.27 -24.13 12.90
C THR A 128 -6.08 -24.64 13.72
N GLY A 129 -6.22 -24.68 15.04
CA GLY A 129 -5.15 -25.13 15.93
C GLY A 129 -4.22 -24.01 16.41
N PRO A 130 -3.01 -24.33 16.91
CA PRO A 130 -2.08 -23.34 17.41
C PRO A 130 -1.59 -22.39 16.32
N LEU A 131 -1.68 -21.08 16.54
CA LEU A 131 -1.32 -20.05 15.55
C LEU A 131 0.14 -20.14 15.09
N SER A 132 1.05 -20.61 15.96
CA SER A 132 2.45 -20.87 15.59
C SER A 132 2.60 -21.96 14.54
N GLU A 133 1.71 -22.95 14.50
CA GLU A 133 1.71 -24.00 13.46
C GLU A 133 1.10 -23.46 12.16
N VAL A 134 0.05 -22.63 12.27
CA VAL A 134 -0.53 -21.92 11.11
C VAL A 134 0.55 -21.03 10.44
N ALA A 135 1.30 -20.28 11.24
CA ALA A 135 2.40 -19.46 10.72
C ALA A 135 3.48 -20.30 9.99
N LYS A 136 3.84 -21.47 10.54
CA LYS A 136 4.82 -22.38 9.92
C LYS A 136 4.34 -23.02 8.61
N SER A 137 3.02 -23.04 8.37
CA SER A 137 2.46 -23.55 7.12
C SER A 137 2.61 -22.58 5.94
N LEU A 138 2.93 -21.33 6.22
CA LEU A 138 3.20 -20.33 5.18
C LEU A 138 4.64 -20.47 4.64
N PRO A 139 4.89 -20.21 3.34
CA PRO A 139 6.24 -20.19 2.79
C PRO A 139 7.12 -19.20 3.57
N PRO A 140 8.35 -19.56 3.97
CA PRO A 140 9.23 -18.71 4.75
C PRO A 140 9.56 -17.36 4.09
N GLU A 141 9.63 -17.32 2.75
CA GLU A 141 9.84 -16.10 1.99
C GLU A 141 8.64 -15.15 2.06
N HIS A 142 7.40 -15.68 2.10
CA HIS A 142 6.19 -14.86 2.26
C HIS A 142 6.10 -14.29 3.67
N LEU A 143 6.44 -15.07 4.69
CA LEU A 143 6.54 -14.55 6.06
C LEU A 143 7.60 -13.45 6.18
N ARG A 144 8.78 -13.65 5.56
CA ARG A 144 9.81 -12.60 5.52
C ARG A 144 9.32 -11.35 4.81
N PHE A 145 8.62 -11.49 3.68
CA PHE A 145 8.00 -10.37 2.97
C PHE A 145 7.06 -9.61 3.90
N LEU A 146 6.06 -10.27 4.48
CA LEU A 146 5.05 -9.67 5.35
C LEU A 146 5.64 -8.97 6.60
N THR A 147 6.70 -9.56 7.19
CA THR A 147 7.35 -8.98 8.37
C THR A 147 8.34 -7.87 8.05
N SER A 148 8.75 -7.70 6.79
CA SER A 148 9.71 -6.68 6.33
C SER A 148 9.07 -5.40 5.78
N LEU A 149 7.75 -5.32 5.76
CA LEU A 149 7.02 -4.18 5.21
C LEU A 149 7.29 -2.90 6.02
N GLU A 150 7.47 -1.79 5.31
CA GLU A 150 7.74 -0.48 5.90
C GLU A 150 6.45 0.25 6.28
N THR A 151 6.47 1.13 7.28
CA THR A 151 5.28 1.90 7.69
C THR A 151 5.06 3.16 6.87
N GLY A 152 6.12 3.68 6.25
CA GLY A 152 6.06 4.84 5.38
C GLY A 152 7.40 5.17 4.74
N VAL A 153 7.36 5.86 3.62
CA VAL A 153 8.56 6.32 2.91
C VAL A 153 8.36 7.73 2.37
N SER A 154 9.40 8.54 2.45
CA SER A 154 9.41 9.90 1.90
C SER A 154 10.42 10.00 0.75
N ILE A 155 9.97 10.48 -0.42
CA ILE A 155 10.77 10.64 -1.64
C ILE A 155 10.48 12.01 -2.22
N GLY A 156 11.48 12.89 -2.23
CA GLY A 156 11.30 14.27 -2.72
C GLY A 156 10.19 15.00 -1.96
N GLU A 157 9.21 15.49 -2.71
CA GLU A 157 8.03 16.20 -2.18
C GLU A 157 6.88 15.26 -1.75
N PHE A 158 7.02 13.95 -1.97
CA PHE A 158 5.99 12.97 -1.64
C PHE A 158 6.26 12.25 -0.33
N LEU A 159 5.17 11.95 0.38
CA LEU A 159 5.13 11.07 1.54
C LEU A 159 4.15 9.94 1.24
N PHE A 160 4.63 8.69 1.25
CA PHE A 160 3.82 7.51 1.00
C PHE A 160 3.53 6.81 2.33
N VAL A 161 2.27 6.58 2.59
CA VAL A 161 1.74 5.86 3.76
C VAL A 161 0.52 5.06 3.32
N HIS A 162 0.12 4.05 4.09
CA HIS A 162 -1.04 3.26 3.70
C HIS A 162 -2.35 4.06 3.79
N ALA A 163 -2.73 4.58 4.97
CA ALA A 163 -4.03 5.21 5.17
C ALA A 163 -4.00 6.75 5.18
N GLY A 164 -2.94 7.34 5.70
CA GLY A 164 -2.82 8.79 5.85
C GLY A 164 -1.93 9.19 7.03
N ILE A 165 -2.07 10.43 7.45
CA ILE A 165 -1.34 11.01 8.57
C ILE A 165 -2.29 11.73 9.51
N HIS A 166 -1.94 11.85 10.78
CA HIS A 166 -2.67 12.75 11.68
C HIS A 166 -2.25 14.20 11.39
N PRO A 167 -3.18 15.07 10.91
CA PRO A 167 -2.82 16.39 10.39
C PRO A 167 -2.27 17.36 11.45
N GLY A 168 -2.55 17.12 12.72
CA GLY A 168 -2.08 17.92 13.85
C GLY A 168 -0.75 17.47 14.45
N ARG A 169 -0.04 16.48 13.85
CA ARG A 169 1.26 15.99 14.33
C ARG A 169 2.35 16.26 13.32
N GLU A 170 3.55 16.52 13.81
CA GLU A 170 4.75 16.57 12.96
C GLU A 170 5.09 15.18 12.40
N LEU A 171 5.90 15.14 11.32
CA LEU A 171 6.25 13.90 10.62
C LEU A 171 6.88 12.85 11.55
N ASN A 172 7.75 13.28 12.45
CA ASN A 172 8.45 12.38 13.39
C ASN A 172 7.59 11.97 14.59
N ASP A 173 6.40 12.54 14.74
CA ASP A 173 5.47 12.27 15.84
C ASP A 173 4.24 11.47 15.37
N GLN A 174 4.23 11.05 14.09
CA GLN A 174 3.16 10.22 13.55
C GLN A 174 3.12 8.85 14.24
N LYS A 175 1.92 8.34 14.47
CA LYS A 175 1.71 7.04 15.07
C LYS A 175 1.57 5.97 14.00
N THR A 176 2.15 4.81 14.22
CA THR A 176 2.05 3.66 13.32
C THR A 176 0.58 3.32 13.02
N HIS A 177 -0.27 3.34 14.04
CA HIS A 177 -1.70 3.11 13.88
C HIS A 177 -2.35 4.12 12.92
N ASP A 178 -2.05 5.43 13.06
CA ASP A 178 -2.65 6.45 12.18
C ASP A 178 -2.23 6.23 10.72
N LEU A 179 -0.97 5.87 10.46
CA LEU A 179 -0.48 5.60 9.10
C LEU A 179 -1.21 4.45 8.41
N MET A 180 -1.83 3.52 9.17
CA MET A 180 -2.49 2.32 8.65
C MET A 180 -4.03 2.36 8.74
N TRP A 181 -4.63 3.27 9.56
CA TRP A 181 -6.04 3.20 9.85
C TRP A 181 -6.81 4.51 9.73
N ILE A 182 -6.14 5.67 9.72
CA ILE A 182 -6.80 6.98 9.75
C ILE A 182 -7.69 7.20 8.52
N ARG A 183 -8.85 7.83 8.71
CA ARG A 183 -9.79 8.17 7.63
C ARG A 183 -10.36 9.58 7.80
N GLY A 184 -11.46 9.70 8.55
CA GLY A 184 -12.25 10.94 8.68
C GLY A 184 -11.48 12.13 9.24
N GLU A 185 -10.46 11.91 10.03
CA GLU A 185 -9.61 12.96 10.60
C GLU A 185 -8.58 13.49 9.60
N PHE A 186 -8.25 12.70 8.55
CA PHE A 186 -7.25 13.05 7.55
C PHE A 186 -7.87 13.53 6.22
N ILE A 187 -8.86 12.80 5.69
CA ILE A 187 -9.35 13.00 4.32
C ILE A 187 -9.85 14.44 4.08
N PRO A 188 -10.74 15.03 4.93
CA PRO A 188 -11.27 16.36 4.69
C PRO A 188 -10.35 17.51 5.14
N VAL A 189 -9.23 17.21 5.80
CA VAL A 189 -8.41 18.22 6.49
C VAL A 189 -7.09 18.46 5.76
N GLU A 190 -6.76 19.71 5.49
CA GLU A 190 -5.44 20.12 5.03
C GLU A 190 -4.39 19.93 6.14
N HIS A 191 -3.16 19.59 5.76
CA HIS A 191 -2.05 19.43 6.69
C HIS A 191 -0.87 20.33 6.35
N LYS A 192 0.03 20.54 7.31
CA LYS A 192 1.18 21.47 7.16
C LYS A 192 2.52 20.73 6.99
N MET A 193 2.50 19.50 6.44
CA MET A 193 3.69 18.66 6.32
C MET A 193 4.72 19.15 5.28
N GLY A 194 4.36 20.10 4.40
CA GLY A 194 5.22 20.52 3.29
C GLY A 194 5.48 19.41 2.27
N LYS A 195 4.64 18.38 2.23
CA LYS A 195 4.72 17.22 1.32
C LYS A 195 3.33 16.86 0.83
N THR A 196 3.23 16.28 -0.36
CA THR A 196 2.00 15.65 -0.83
C THR A 196 1.94 14.22 -0.30
N VAL A 197 0.89 13.88 0.46
CA VAL A 197 0.70 12.53 1.00
C VAL A 197 0.01 11.66 -0.04
N VAL A 198 0.64 10.56 -0.44
CA VAL A 198 0.08 9.55 -1.35
C VAL A 198 -0.37 8.36 -0.50
N PHE A 199 -1.65 7.98 -0.61
CA PHE A 199 -2.27 7.02 0.32
C PHE A 199 -3.37 6.17 -0.35
N GLY A 200 -3.76 5.07 0.31
CA GLY A 200 -4.84 4.14 -0.03
C GLY A 200 -5.87 3.96 1.06
N HIS A 201 -6.19 2.70 1.41
CA HIS A 201 -7.04 2.31 2.53
C HIS A 201 -8.50 2.76 2.46
N THR A 202 -8.75 3.96 1.98
CA THR A 202 -10.11 4.50 1.82
C THR A 202 -10.45 4.50 0.35
N PRO A 203 -11.38 3.62 -0.08
CA PRO A 203 -11.69 3.49 -1.50
C PRO A 203 -12.47 4.71 -2.02
N PHE A 204 -12.03 5.21 -3.16
CA PHE A 204 -12.69 6.24 -3.94
C PHE A 204 -13.14 5.68 -5.29
N ALA A 205 -14.07 6.35 -5.95
CA ALA A 205 -14.53 5.95 -7.28
C ALA A 205 -13.44 6.11 -8.35
N ASP A 206 -12.57 7.10 -8.21
CA ASP A 206 -11.37 7.35 -9.03
C ASP A 206 -10.25 7.92 -8.14
N VAL A 207 -9.06 8.13 -8.68
CA VAL A 207 -7.94 8.76 -7.97
C VAL A 207 -8.39 10.09 -7.38
N MET A 208 -8.32 10.20 -6.07
CA MET A 208 -8.71 11.40 -5.32
C MET A 208 -7.58 12.41 -5.29
N LEU A 209 -7.86 13.64 -5.65
CA LEU A 209 -6.89 14.73 -5.68
C LEU A 209 -7.32 15.86 -4.75
N HIS A 210 -6.47 16.19 -3.78
CA HIS A 210 -6.56 17.39 -2.96
C HIS A 210 -5.18 18.06 -2.90
N MET A 211 -4.78 18.60 -4.04
CA MET A 211 -3.45 19.20 -4.21
C MET A 211 -3.32 20.55 -3.50
N PRO A 212 -2.17 20.87 -2.92
CA PRO A 212 -0.92 20.11 -2.92
C PRO A 212 -0.81 19.10 -1.74
N PHE A 213 -1.89 18.82 -1.02
CA PHE A 213 -1.85 18.11 0.25
C PHE A 213 -1.81 16.59 0.08
N LYS A 214 -2.67 16.02 -0.81
CA LYS A 214 -2.83 14.57 -0.85
C LYS A 214 -3.33 14.04 -2.19
N ILE A 215 -2.98 12.75 -2.44
CA ILE A 215 -3.43 11.93 -3.58
C ILE A 215 -3.87 10.58 -3.01
N GLY A 216 -5.17 10.26 -3.10
CA GLY A 216 -5.74 8.95 -2.72
C GLY A 216 -5.78 8.04 -3.94
N ILE A 217 -5.17 6.86 -3.86
CA ILE A 217 -5.00 5.94 -4.99
C ILE A 217 -5.64 4.56 -4.79
N ASP A 218 -6.29 4.31 -3.65
CA ASP A 218 -7.20 3.17 -3.52
C ASP A 218 -8.49 3.48 -4.29
N THR A 219 -8.70 2.77 -5.37
CA THR A 219 -9.88 2.93 -6.23
C THR A 219 -10.79 1.72 -6.17
N GLY A 220 -10.75 0.96 -5.07
CA GLY A 220 -11.73 -0.07 -4.75
C GLY A 220 -11.70 -1.30 -5.64
N LEU A 221 -10.54 -1.75 -6.11
CA LEU A 221 -10.39 -2.90 -7.00
C LEU A 221 -11.17 -4.12 -6.51
N VAL A 222 -10.98 -4.53 -5.26
CA VAL A 222 -11.62 -5.74 -4.71
C VAL A 222 -13.13 -5.63 -4.61
N TYR A 223 -13.66 -4.43 -4.63
CA TYR A 223 -15.11 -4.14 -4.63
C TYR A 223 -15.70 -4.01 -6.03
N GLY A 224 -14.94 -4.38 -7.06
CA GLY A 224 -15.43 -4.38 -8.45
C GLY A 224 -15.13 -3.13 -9.25
N ASN A 225 -14.22 -2.27 -8.77
CA ASN A 225 -13.81 -1.05 -9.45
C ASN A 225 -12.40 -1.20 -10.06
N LEU A 226 -11.45 -0.34 -9.76
CA LEU A 226 -10.17 -0.20 -10.46
C LEU A 226 -8.96 -0.51 -9.56
N LEU A 227 -7.89 -1.09 -10.14
CA LEU A 227 -6.54 -0.97 -9.61
C LEU A 227 -5.88 0.25 -10.22
N SER A 228 -5.44 1.20 -9.40
CA SER A 228 -4.76 2.40 -9.86
C SER A 228 -3.27 2.38 -9.56
N CYS A 229 -2.47 2.81 -10.54
CA CYS A 229 -1.07 3.18 -10.37
C CYS A 229 -0.88 4.62 -10.89
N VAL A 230 -0.19 5.45 -10.11
CA VAL A 230 0.11 6.84 -10.47
C VAL A 230 1.61 7.01 -10.61
N GLU A 231 2.05 7.46 -11.78
CA GLU A 231 3.39 8.00 -11.99
C GLU A 231 3.37 9.49 -11.62
N LEU A 232 4.15 9.88 -10.62
CA LEU A 232 4.00 11.14 -9.91
C LEU A 232 4.81 12.31 -10.50
N VAL A 233 5.80 12.04 -11.36
CA VAL A 233 6.65 13.09 -11.94
C VAL A 233 5.96 13.77 -13.12
N GLU A 234 5.38 12.98 -14.02
CA GLU A 234 4.62 13.47 -15.18
C GLU A 234 3.11 13.55 -14.94
N GLY A 235 2.66 12.91 -13.86
CA GLY A 235 1.24 12.87 -13.49
C GLY A 235 0.41 11.91 -14.34
N THR A 236 0.95 10.76 -14.71
CA THR A 236 0.25 9.74 -15.51
C THR A 236 -0.45 8.73 -14.59
N VAL A 237 -1.70 8.43 -14.90
CA VAL A 237 -2.53 7.44 -14.19
C VAL A 237 -2.76 6.22 -15.06
N PHE A 238 -2.46 5.04 -14.52
CA PHE A 238 -2.67 3.73 -15.14
C PHE A 238 -3.72 2.98 -14.33
N GLN A 239 -4.76 2.47 -14.98
CA GLN A 239 -5.86 1.79 -14.29
C GLN A 239 -6.27 0.51 -15.01
N VAL A 240 -6.59 -0.52 -14.22
CA VAL A 240 -7.16 -1.79 -14.69
C VAL A 240 -8.48 -2.02 -13.98
N GLU A 241 -9.55 -2.28 -14.74
CA GLU A 241 -10.85 -2.65 -14.18
C GLU A 241 -10.79 -4.05 -13.55
N ARG A 242 -11.61 -4.29 -12.56
CA ARG A 242 -11.78 -5.63 -11.97
C ARG A 242 -12.24 -6.63 -13.04
N GLY A 243 -11.45 -7.70 -13.23
CA GLY A 243 -11.66 -8.67 -14.33
C GLY A 243 -11.22 -8.17 -15.71
N GLY A 244 -10.63 -6.96 -15.79
CA GLY A 244 -10.16 -6.37 -17.03
C GLY A 244 -8.79 -6.90 -17.48
N ALA A 245 -8.59 -6.94 -18.79
CA ALA A 245 -7.33 -7.36 -19.43
C ALA A 245 -6.57 -6.19 -20.07
N HIS A 246 -7.03 -4.97 -19.89
CA HIS A 246 -6.45 -3.78 -20.51
C HIS A 246 -6.18 -2.70 -19.48
N VAL A 247 -5.10 -1.92 -19.72
CA VAL A 247 -4.75 -0.75 -18.94
C VAL A 247 -5.25 0.50 -19.63
N THR A 248 -6.05 1.30 -18.96
CA THR A 248 -6.37 2.66 -19.39
C THR A 248 -5.30 3.61 -18.88
N VAL A 249 -4.96 4.62 -19.69
CA VAL A 249 -3.96 5.62 -19.37
C VAL A 249 -4.58 7.01 -19.47
N SER A 250 -4.38 7.82 -18.46
CA SER A 250 -4.93 9.19 -18.38
C SER A 250 -3.98 10.10 -17.59
N SER A 251 -4.34 11.37 -17.41
CA SER A 251 -3.50 12.34 -16.71
C SER A 251 -4.16 12.82 -15.41
N LEU A 252 -3.36 13.05 -14.35
CA LEU A 252 -3.82 13.75 -13.14
C LEU A 252 -4.31 15.16 -13.46
N ARG A 253 -3.70 15.82 -14.46
CA ARG A 253 -4.10 17.17 -14.88
C ARG A 253 -5.53 17.22 -15.41
N ASP A 254 -5.95 16.21 -16.17
CA ASP A 254 -7.31 16.15 -16.70
C ASP A 254 -8.34 16.01 -15.58
N ARG A 255 -7.98 15.26 -14.52
CA ARG A 255 -8.82 15.10 -13.32
C ARG A 255 -8.95 16.37 -12.50
N LEU A 256 -7.89 17.17 -12.38
CA LEU A 256 -7.93 18.47 -11.70
C LEU A 256 -8.87 19.45 -12.40
N ASN A 257 -8.92 19.39 -13.74
CA ASN A 257 -9.78 20.28 -14.54
C ASN A 257 -11.26 19.87 -14.51
N SER A 258 -11.56 18.56 -14.38
CA SER A 258 -12.94 18.05 -14.34
C SER A 258 -13.61 18.16 -12.98
N GLY A 259 -12.87 18.34 -11.89
CA GLY A 259 -13.37 18.52 -10.52
C GLY A 259 -13.72 19.97 -10.15
N SER A 260 -13.68 20.89 -11.11
CA SER A 260 -13.92 22.35 -10.89
C SER A 260 -15.32 22.80 -11.36
N GLU A 261 -16.27 21.86 -11.59
CA GLU A 261 -17.67 22.15 -11.90
C GLU A 261 -18.61 21.86 -10.73
#